data_18792788f03bca5ff410efe1a08a9887
#
_entry.id   18792788f03bca5ff410efe1a08a9887
#
_cell.length_a   1.000
_cell.length_b   1.000
_cell.length_c   1.000
_cell.angle_alpha   90.00
_cell.angle_beta   90.00
_cell.angle_gamma   90.00
#
_symmetry.space_group_name_H-M   'P 1'
#
loop_
_entity.id
_entity.type
_entity.pdbx_description
1 polymer ?
#
loop_
_entity_poly.entity_id
_entity_poly.type
_entity_poly.pdbx_seq_one_letter_code
_entity_poly.pdbx_strand_id
1 'polypeptide(L)'
;MKRILTLTLALLMIMALFGVSGATRYAYAEGETPAPTAEPEAAAEAEEPVNPYLGLWEITGRKEGEVYAPYGDGEEKIYMDFLPNGAIYAILYDGEDADEDYAAYLVSDENALTLFEGGEPIPGVYDPETGVITVTAEAVNGPYITYLQRVTADPLPDVWSMMDGAKEQQVFYGYQMRNESQVMDLVEFLALVDADPGDYYCLTMQPDGTGHVQFGSEELSGDILWNETQIIAVGNEDDPAPYTREKGHILMDMDGTIMDFAPAGEIEALMAVKTWELKNLPAQIPEDMEGTWELAKCKAYGIEITPEQMETSMTFVLNLNGTAVLYTNDMAPAGYRLSQKEEGIWILSSGGVELFELKYDGTALTLGYMGVDMIFEKAEG
;
A
#
# COMPACT_ATOMS: atom_id res chain seq x y z
N MET A 1 -34.52 10.95 -9.57
CA MET A 1 -33.79 10.19 -10.60
C MET A 1 -32.34 10.67 -10.79
N LYS A 2 -32.09 11.97 -10.95
CA LYS A 2 -30.73 12.48 -11.16
C LYS A 2 -29.75 12.14 -10.01
N ARG A 3 -30.12 12.41 -8.75
CA ARG A 3 -29.30 12.08 -7.58
C ARG A 3 -29.00 10.59 -7.41
N ILE A 4 -29.92 9.72 -7.84
CA ILE A 4 -29.77 8.27 -7.81
C ILE A 4 -28.70 7.83 -8.83
N LEU A 5 -28.65 8.45 -10.03
CA LEU A 5 -27.70 8.10 -11.08
C LEU A 5 -26.27 8.53 -10.68
N THR A 6 -26.11 9.72 -10.08
CA THR A 6 -24.81 10.23 -9.62
C THR A 6 -24.28 9.41 -8.43
N LEU A 7 -25.17 9.10 -7.46
CA LEU A 7 -24.82 8.25 -6.32
C LEU A 7 -24.49 6.82 -6.76
N THR A 8 -25.22 6.28 -7.75
CA THR A 8 -24.98 4.94 -8.29
C THR A 8 -23.66 4.87 -9.06
N LEU A 9 -23.30 5.92 -9.82
CA LEU A 9 -22.02 5.97 -10.55
C LEU A 9 -20.83 6.11 -9.58
N ALA A 10 -20.97 6.96 -8.55
CA ALA A 10 -19.99 7.13 -7.50
C ALA A 10 -19.83 5.85 -6.65
N LEU A 11 -20.94 5.24 -6.25
CA LEU A 11 -20.95 3.98 -5.50
C LEU A 11 -20.40 2.81 -6.32
N LEU A 12 -20.66 2.77 -7.64
CA LEU A 12 -20.13 1.78 -8.57
C LEU A 12 -18.62 1.94 -8.79
N MET A 13 -18.08 3.17 -8.80
CA MET A 13 -16.62 3.38 -8.81
C MET A 13 -15.96 2.92 -7.50
N ILE A 14 -16.57 3.22 -6.36
CA ILE A 14 -16.11 2.74 -5.05
C ILE A 14 -16.25 1.22 -4.95
N MET A 15 -17.37 0.64 -5.39
CA MET A 15 -17.55 -0.83 -5.39
C MET A 15 -16.66 -1.55 -6.40
N ALA A 16 -16.25 -0.92 -7.50
CA ALA A 16 -15.25 -1.46 -8.41
C ALA A 16 -13.85 -1.43 -7.78
N LEU A 17 -13.53 -0.39 -7.00
CA LEU A 17 -12.31 -0.29 -6.20
C LEU A 17 -12.27 -1.34 -5.07
N PHE A 18 -13.42 -1.66 -4.45
CA PHE A 18 -13.46 -2.50 -3.25
C PHE A 18 -14.02 -3.91 -3.47
N GLY A 19 -14.40 -4.27 -4.72
CA GLY A 19 -14.83 -5.64 -5.02
C GLY A 19 -16.00 -6.17 -4.18
N VAL A 20 -16.76 -5.29 -3.49
CA VAL A 20 -17.93 -5.67 -2.72
C VAL A 20 -19.04 -6.04 -3.71
N SER A 21 -19.00 -7.25 -4.23
CA SER A 21 -20.10 -7.86 -4.96
C SER A 21 -21.22 -8.21 -3.98
N GLY A 22 -21.99 -7.21 -3.59
CA GLY A 22 -23.31 -7.42 -3.03
C GLY A 22 -24.09 -8.30 -4.01
N ALA A 23 -24.36 -9.53 -3.60
CA ALA A 23 -24.98 -10.60 -4.37
C ALA A 23 -26.29 -10.16 -5.01
N THR A 24 -26.27 -9.78 -6.27
CA THR A 24 -27.41 -9.94 -7.15
C THR A 24 -27.19 -11.20 -7.97
N ARG A 25 -27.66 -12.32 -7.44
CA ARG A 25 -27.87 -13.55 -8.21
C ARG A 25 -28.90 -13.27 -9.30
N TYR A 26 -28.42 -12.91 -10.47
CA TYR A 26 -29.19 -13.13 -11.68
C TYR A 26 -28.93 -14.57 -12.13
N ALA A 27 -30.00 -15.38 -12.03
CA ALA A 27 -30.03 -16.72 -12.58
C ALA A 27 -29.73 -16.66 -14.07
N TYR A 28 -28.57 -17.15 -14.48
CA TYR A 28 -28.31 -17.54 -15.86
C TYR A 28 -28.57 -19.03 -16.00
N ALA A 29 -29.26 -19.35 -17.10
CA ALA A 29 -29.74 -20.66 -17.48
C ALA A 29 -28.62 -21.71 -17.53
N GLU A 30 -28.99 -22.92 -17.15
CA GLU A 30 -28.20 -24.15 -17.31
C GLU A 30 -27.64 -24.29 -18.73
N GLY A 31 -26.31 -24.27 -18.85
CA GLY A 31 -25.58 -24.62 -20.05
C GLY A 31 -24.47 -25.59 -19.68
N GLU A 32 -24.51 -26.75 -20.27
CA GLU A 32 -23.65 -27.93 -20.27
C GLU A 32 -22.25 -27.80 -19.64
N THR A 33 -22.00 -28.67 -18.65
CA THR A 33 -20.69 -28.91 -18.02
C THR A 33 -19.68 -29.40 -19.05
N PRO A 34 -18.55 -28.68 -19.29
CA PRO A 34 -17.44 -29.26 -20.07
C PRO A 34 -16.72 -30.33 -19.24
N ALA A 35 -16.27 -31.36 -19.90
CA ALA A 35 -15.52 -32.45 -19.34
C ALA A 35 -14.20 -31.98 -18.70
N PRO A 36 -13.69 -32.66 -17.64
CA PRO A 36 -12.49 -32.26 -16.95
C PRO A 36 -11.28 -32.31 -17.91
N THR A 37 -10.71 -31.14 -18.17
CA THR A 37 -9.41 -31.01 -18.82
C THR A 37 -8.34 -31.48 -17.85
N ALA A 38 -7.40 -32.32 -18.35
CA ALA A 38 -6.29 -32.84 -17.57
C ALA A 38 -5.55 -31.70 -16.83
N GLU A 39 -5.26 -31.93 -15.56
CA GLU A 39 -4.40 -31.07 -14.75
C GLU A 39 -3.09 -30.79 -15.52
N PRO A 40 -2.67 -29.53 -15.67
CA PRO A 40 -1.32 -29.25 -16.14
C PRO A 40 -0.34 -29.77 -15.10
N GLU A 41 0.65 -30.58 -15.56
CA GLU A 41 1.81 -30.95 -14.75
C GLU A 41 2.35 -29.68 -14.07
N ALA A 42 2.44 -29.71 -12.74
CA ALA A 42 3.03 -28.64 -11.95
C ALA A 42 4.42 -28.34 -12.52
N ALA A 43 4.55 -27.21 -13.19
CA ALA A 43 5.84 -26.63 -13.48
C ALA A 43 6.55 -26.48 -12.13
N ALA A 44 7.77 -27.04 -12.02
CA ALA A 44 8.59 -26.85 -10.83
C ALA A 44 8.66 -25.34 -10.58
N GLU A 45 8.10 -24.89 -9.45
CA GLU A 45 8.27 -23.52 -8.99
C GLU A 45 9.78 -23.28 -8.93
N ALA A 46 10.25 -22.34 -9.75
CA ALA A 46 11.61 -21.85 -9.62
C ALA A 46 11.69 -21.25 -8.20
N GLU A 47 12.59 -21.79 -7.37
CA GLU A 47 12.84 -21.24 -6.03
C GLU A 47 13.11 -19.74 -6.22
N GLU A 48 12.25 -18.91 -5.66
CA GLU A 48 12.48 -17.46 -5.66
C GLU A 48 13.83 -17.19 -5.01
N PRO A 49 14.66 -16.30 -5.56
CA PRO A 49 15.97 -15.99 -4.99
C PRO A 49 15.75 -15.54 -3.54
N VAL A 50 16.32 -16.30 -2.61
CA VAL A 50 16.21 -16.01 -1.19
C VAL A 50 16.81 -14.62 -0.96
N ASN A 51 15.98 -13.65 -0.57
CA ASN A 51 16.44 -12.31 -0.21
C ASN A 51 17.44 -12.42 0.96
N PRO A 52 18.74 -12.13 0.77
CA PRO A 52 19.76 -12.35 1.78
C PRO A 52 19.63 -11.40 2.98
N TYR A 53 18.80 -10.37 2.88
CA TYR A 53 18.62 -9.36 3.93
C TYR A 53 17.58 -9.77 4.97
N LEU A 54 16.63 -10.66 4.62
CA LEU A 54 15.53 -11.04 5.52
C LEU A 54 16.00 -11.58 6.86
N GLY A 55 15.31 -11.16 7.93
CA GLY A 55 15.52 -11.62 9.30
C GLY A 55 16.26 -10.61 10.19
N LEU A 56 16.65 -11.07 11.38
CA LEU A 56 17.12 -10.23 12.46
C LEU A 56 18.62 -9.92 12.35
N TRP A 57 18.94 -8.63 12.45
CA TRP A 57 20.29 -8.08 12.44
C TRP A 57 20.53 -7.26 13.70
N GLU A 58 21.77 -7.20 14.16
CA GLU A 58 22.23 -6.38 15.29
C GLU A 58 23.24 -5.35 14.79
N ILE A 59 23.11 -4.10 15.21
CA ILE A 59 24.13 -3.08 14.95
C ILE A 59 25.33 -3.36 15.87
N THR A 60 26.47 -3.70 15.26
CA THR A 60 27.68 -4.09 15.99
C THR A 60 28.68 -2.96 16.15
N GLY A 61 28.57 -1.90 15.36
CA GLY A 61 29.49 -0.77 15.49
C GLY A 61 29.25 0.34 14.48
N ARG A 62 29.92 1.44 14.71
CA ARG A 62 29.89 2.63 13.87
C ARG A 62 31.31 3.14 13.63
N LYS A 63 31.60 3.58 12.41
CA LYS A 63 32.88 4.17 12.04
C LYS A 63 32.67 5.61 11.57
N GLU A 64 33.39 6.57 12.21
CA GLU A 64 33.42 7.97 11.80
C GLU A 64 34.86 8.33 11.42
N GLY A 65 35.11 8.67 10.16
CA GLY A 65 36.46 8.83 9.62
C GLY A 65 37.30 7.54 9.79
N GLU A 66 38.40 7.61 10.53
CA GLU A 66 39.27 6.45 10.83
C GLU A 66 38.97 5.76 12.18
N VAL A 67 38.03 6.32 12.96
CA VAL A 67 37.71 5.82 14.31
C VAL A 67 36.51 4.86 14.23
N TYR A 68 36.75 3.61 14.63
CA TYR A 68 35.71 2.62 14.84
C TYR A 68 35.28 2.61 16.31
N ALA A 69 34.01 2.71 16.59
CA ALA A 69 33.40 2.54 17.88
C ALA A 69 32.47 1.31 17.85
N PRO A 70 32.74 0.26 18.65
CA PRO A 70 31.79 -0.83 18.81
C PRO A 70 30.52 -0.28 19.46
N TYR A 71 29.35 -0.84 19.03
CA TYR A 71 28.08 -0.55 19.64
C TYR A 71 27.74 -1.66 20.63
N GLY A 72 27.17 -1.32 21.77
CA GLY A 72 26.70 -2.34 22.70
C GLY A 72 27.75 -2.94 23.63
N ASP A 73 28.81 -2.21 23.98
CA ASP A 73 29.71 -2.59 25.10
C ASP A 73 29.00 -2.54 26.47
N GLY A 74 27.69 -2.30 26.49
CA GLY A 74 26.76 -2.24 27.61
C GLY A 74 25.55 -3.13 27.45
N GLU A 75 24.46 -2.72 28.10
CA GLU A 75 23.17 -3.41 28.05
C GLU A 75 22.33 -2.97 26.84
N GLU A 76 22.70 -1.85 26.19
CA GLU A 76 22.02 -1.31 25.02
C GLU A 76 22.32 -2.10 23.76
N LYS A 77 21.29 -2.51 23.02
CA LYS A 77 21.37 -3.20 21.75
C LYS A 77 20.37 -2.61 20.77
N ILE A 78 20.76 -2.52 19.49
CA ILE A 78 19.84 -2.16 18.42
C ILE A 78 19.68 -3.38 17.53
N TYR A 79 18.45 -3.87 17.45
CA TYR A 79 18.04 -4.91 16.54
C TYR A 79 17.27 -4.32 15.37
N MET A 80 17.45 -4.89 14.18
CA MET A 80 16.71 -4.53 12.96
C MET A 80 16.17 -5.81 12.33
N ASP A 81 14.86 -6.01 12.33
CA ASP A 81 14.21 -7.13 11.66
C ASP A 81 13.77 -6.69 10.25
N PHE A 82 14.43 -7.25 9.23
CA PHE A 82 14.13 -6.97 7.82
C PHE A 82 12.97 -7.84 7.37
N LEU A 83 11.82 -7.23 7.13
CA LEU A 83 10.58 -7.90 6.79
C LEU A 83 10.45 -8.13 5.27
N PRO A 84 9.71 -9.16 4.84
CA PRO A 84 9.54 -9.48 3.41
C PRO A 84 8.87 -8.38 2.59
N ASN A 85 8.09 -7.52 3.22
CA ASN A 85 7.38 -6.41 2.57
C ASN A 85 8.25 -5.16 2.32
N GLY A 86 9.53 -5.20 2.72
CA GLY A 86 10.45 -4.05 2.58
C GLY A 86 10.50 -3.13 3.79
N ALA A 87 9.72 -3.39 4.84
CA ALA A 87 9.85 -2.68 6.10
C ALA A 87 11.01 -3.22 6.94
N ILE A 88 11.51 -2.37 7.83
CA ILE A 88 12.47 -2.73 8.87
C ILE A 88 11.84 -2.32 10.20
N TYR A 89 11.74 -3.29 11.11
CA TYR A 89 11.36 -3.04 12.47
C TYR A 89 12.63 -2.89 13.31
N ALA A 90 12.87 -1.71 13.82
CA ALA A 90 14.05 -1.38 14.62
C ALA A 90 13.68 -1.29 16.10
N ILE A 91 14.49 -1.91 16.96
CA ILE A 91 14.29 -1.92 18.40
C ILE A 91 15.59 -1.51 19.06
N LEU A 92 15.50 -0.44 19.84
CA LEU A 92 16.54 -0.09 20.80
C LEU A 92 16.17 -0.72 22.16
N TYR A 93 16.96 -1.68 22.60
CA TYR A 93 16.77 -2.37 23.87
C TYR A 93 17.90 -2.02 24.84
N ASP A 94 17.57 -1.53 26.02
CA ASP A 94 18.53 -1.11 27.04
C ASP A 94 18.68 -2.09 28.23
N GLY A 95 18.04 -3.28 28.10
CA GLY A 95 18.04 -4.31 29.13
C GLY A 95 16.77 -4.34 29.98
N GLU A 96 16.01 -3.26 30.06
CA GLU A 96 14.74 -3.16 30.79
C GLU A 96 13.60 -2.68 29.91
N ASP A 97 13.84 -1.64 29.10
CA ASP A 97 12.85 -1.04 28.22
C ASP A 97 13.24 -1.24 26.76
N ALA A 98 12.26 -1.18 25.86
CA ALA A 98 12.47 -1.24 24.43
C ALA A 98 11.71 -0.09 23.74
N ASP A 99 12.45 0.68 22.95
CA ASP A 99 11.88 1.69 22.06
C ASP A 99 11.82 1.15 20.64
N GLU A 100 10.68 1.32 19.99
CA GLU A 100 10.47 0.90 18.61
C GLU A 100 10.64 2.05 17.63
N ASP A 101 11.13 1.72 16.44
CA ASP A 101 11.16 2.61 15.31
C ASP A 101 10.98 1.80 14.03
N TYR A 102 10.59 2.46 12.95
CA TYR A 102 10.36 1.84 11.66
C TYR A 102 11.18 2.54 10.58
N ALA A 103 11.80 1.72 9.75
CA ALA A 103 12.47 2.14 8.53
C ALA A 103 11.99 1.26 7.37
N ALA A 104 12.49 1.51 6.17
CA ALA A 104 12.19 0.66 5.04
C ALA A 104 13.44 0.45 4.18
N TYR A 105 13.39 -0.54 3.28
CA TYR A 105 14.50 -0.82 2.38
C TYR A 105 14.04 -1.25 0.99
N LEU A 106 14.89 -0.98 0.01
CA LEU A 106 14.81 -1.51 -1.35
C LEU A 106 16.06 -2.32 -1.66
N VAL A 107 15.90 -3.46 -2.29
CA VAL A 107 17.01 -4.24 -2.84
C VAL A 107 17.19 -3.84 -4.30
N SER A 108 18.35 -3.26 -4.64
CA SER A 108 18.66 -2.82 -6.00
C SER A 108 19.41 -3.90 -6.80
N ASP A 109 20.20 -4.73 -6.14
CA ASP A 109 20.86 -5.93 -6.68
C ASP A 109 21.21 -6.90 -5.54
N GLU A 110 21.88 -8.04 -5.85
CA GLU A 110 22.20 -9.08 -4.85
C GLU A 110 22.94 -8.55 -3.63
N ASN A 111 23.73 -7.48 -3.77
CA ASN A 111 24.62 -6.99 -2.72
C ASN A 111 24.39 -5.51 -2.39
N ALA A 112 23.42 -4.87 -3.02
CA ALA A 112 23.13 -3.46 -2.78
C ALA A 112 21.69 -3.27 -2.34
N LEU A 113 21.53 -2.54 -1.25
CA LEU A 113 20.24 -2.11 -0.74
C LEU A 113 20.25 -0.60 -0.51
N THR A 114 19.07 -0.03 -0.49
CA THR A 114 18.86 1.35 -0.07
C THR A 114 17.94 1.31 1.13
N LEU A 115 18.40 1.84 2.26
CA LEU A 115 17.54 2.06 3.42
C LEU A 115 16.90 3.44 3.32
N PHE A 116 15.74 3.58 3.94
CA PHE A 116 15.02 4.84 4.04
C PHE A 116 14.74 5.14 5.51
N GLU A 117 15.33 6.22 5.99
CA GLU A 117 15.09 6.75 7.33
C GLU A 117 14.55 8.17 7.18
N GLY A 118 13.35 8.44 7.71
CA GLY A 118 12.68 9.73 7.52
C GLY A 118 12.46 10.13 6.05
N GLY A 119 12.38 9.16 5.14
CA GLY A 119 12.16 9.38 3.70
C GLY A 119 13.43 9.64 2.87
N GLU A 120 14.59 9.73 3.50
CA GLU A 120 15.87 9.96 2.79
C GLU A 120 16.55 8.62 2.47
N PRO A 121 17.01 8.42 1.21
CA PRO A 121 17.67 7.18 0.80
C PRO A 121 19.10 7.11 1.32
N ILE A 122 19.44 6.04 2.00
CA ILE A 122 20.77 5.77 2.56
C ILE A 122 21.33 4.49 1.92
N PRO A 123 22.46 4.55 1.20
CA PRO A 123 23.03 3.38 0.54
C PRO A 123 23.60 2.37 1.54
N GLY A 124 23.32 1.10 1.29
CA GLY A 124 23.87 -0.04 2.02
C GLY A 124 24.44 -1.08 1.09
N VAL A 125 25.45 -1.82 1.58
CA VAL A 125 26.11 -2.90 0.85
C VAL A 125 26.20 -4.13 1.74
N TYR A 126 25.79 -5.27 1.21
CA TYR A 126 25.98 -6.57 1.84
C TYR A 126 27.25 -7.22 1.33
N ASP A 127 28.12 -7.64 2.24
CA ASP A 127 29.31 -8.43 1.92
C ASP A 127 29.03 -9.92 2.21
N PRO A 128 28.88 -10.76 1.17
CA PRO A 128 28.61 -12.17 1.35
C PRO A 128 29.76 -12.97 1.96
N GLU A 129 31.00 -12.46 1.90
CA GLU A 129 32.17 -13.13 2.50
C GLU A 129 32.19 -12.99 4.02
N THR A 130 31.80 -11.82 4.53
CA THR A 130 31.78 -11.54 5.97
C THR A 130 30.40 -11.68 6.58
N GLY A 131 29.35 -11.69 5.78
CA GLY A 131 27.95 -11.69 6.23
C GLY A 131 27.53 -10.39 6.92
N VAL A 132 28.16 -9.27 6.57
CA VAL A 132 27.94 -7.95 7.18
C VAL A 132 27.24 -7.03 6.19
N ILE A 133 26.24 -6.28 6.66
CA ILE A 133 25.70 -5.12 5.94
C ILE A 133 26.43 -3.87 6.45
N THR A 134 26.89 -3.03 5.52
CA THR A 134 27.43 -1.71 5.83
C THR A 134 26.51 -0.65 5.27
N VAL A 135 26.12 0.31 6.10
CA VAL A 135 25.26 1.43 5.75
C VAL A 135 26.05 2.71 5.88
N THR A 136 26.11 3.52 4.82
CA THR A 136 26.87 4.77 4.81
C THR A 136 25.92 5.95 4.77
N ALA A 137 25.90 6.76 5.83
CA ALA A 137 25.10 7.96 5.92
C ALA A 137 25.96 9.21 6.07
N GLU A 138 25.46 10.33 5.52
CA GLU A 138 26.12 11.63 5.66
C GLU A 138 25.70 12.30 6.97
N ALA A 139 26.66 12.91 7.66
CA ALA A 139 26.40 13.70 8.84
C ALA A 139 27.14 15.04 8.77
N VAL A 140 26.83 15.96 9.68
CA VAL A 140 27.42 17.32 9.73
C VAL A 140 28.95 17.28 9.82
N ASN A 141 29.52 16.25 10.44
CA ASN A 141 30.96 16.07 10.63
C ASN A 141 31.63 15.17 9.58
N GLY A 142 30.90 14.78 8.54
CA GLY A 142 31.33 13.84 7.49
C GLY A 142 30.61 12.49 7.56
N PRO A 143 30.85 11.61 6.59
CA PRO A 143 30.15 10.33 6.50
C PRO A 143 30.50 9.41 7.68
N TYR A 144 29.51 8.65 8.10
CA TYR A 144 29.69 7.54 9.01
C TYR A 144 29.22 6.23 8.42
N ILE A 145 29.79 5.14 8.85
CA ILE A 145 29.45 3.78 8.41
C ILE A 145 28.92 3.01 9.61
N THR A 146 27.71 2.49 9.49
CA THR A 146 27.12 1.57 10.47
C THR A 146 27.28 0.14 9.96
N TYR A 147 27.62 -0.77 10.86
CA TYR A 147 27.82 -2.19 10.59
C TYR A 147 26.72 -3.00 11.24
N LEU A 148 26.02 -3.81 10.43
CA LEU A 148 25.00 -4.74 10.90
C LEU A 148 25.48 -6.16 10.68
N GLN A 149 25.32 -7.01 11.69
CA GLN A 149 25.62 -8.42 11.62
C GLN A 149 24.37 -9.25 11.89
N ARG A 150 24.18 -10.33 11.14
CA ARG A 150 23.04 -11.22 11.33
C ARG A 150 23.08 -11.84 12.72
N VAL A 151 21.95 -11.81 13.42
CA VAL A 151 21.79 -12.50 14.70
C VAL A 151 21.69 -14.00 14.44
N THR A 152 22.58 -14.78 15.09
CA THR A 152 22.65 -16.25 14.95
C THR A 152 22.37 -16.98 16.27
N ALA A 153 21.86 -16.25 17.27
CA ALA A 153 21.46 -16.83 18.55
C ALA A 153 20.36 -17.90 18.37
N ASP A 154 20.37 -18.93 19.18
CA ASP A 154 19.34 -19.97 19.21
C ASP A 154 18.84 -20.17 20.65
N PRO A 155 17.58 -19.85 21.00
CA PRO A 155 16.60 -19.20 20.11
C PRO A 155 16.95 -17.75 19.77
N LEU A 156 16.42 -17.26 18.61
CA LEU A 156 16.49 -15.84 18.27
C LEU A 156 15.75 -15.01 19.34
N PRO A 157 16.21 -13.79 19.65
CA PRO A 157 15.46 -12.86 20.48
C PRO A 157 14.07 -12.63 19.88
N ASP A 158 13.04 -12.76 20.71
CA ASP A 158 11.68 -12.41 20.31
C ASP A 158 11.45 -10.90 20.50
N VAL A 159 11.91 -10.14 19.50
CA VAL A 159 11.86 -8.68 19.54
C VAL A 159 10.42 -8.17 19.56
N TRP A 160 9.47 -8.91 18.98
CA TRP A 160 8.06 -8.54 18.99
C TRP A 160 7.43 -8.67 20.37
N SER A 161 7.87 -9.63 21.17
CA SER A 161 7.39 -9.75 22.55
C SER A 161 8.00 -8.73 23.51
N MET A 162 9.16 -8.14 23.16
CA MET A 162 9.77 -7.06 23.95
C MET A 162 8.92 -5.80 23.95
N MET A 163 8.11 -5.63 22.89
CA MET A 163 7.15 -4.52 22.72
C MET A 163 5.77 -4.84 23.31
N ASP A 164 5.59 -6.00 23.96
CA ASP A 164 4.31 -6.41 24.51
C ASP A 164 3.95 -5.61 25.76
N GLY A 165 3.30 -4.52 25.51
CA GLY A 165 2.74 -3.68 26.53
C GLY A 165 1.77 -2.68 25.95
N ALA A 166 0.56 -3.14 25.64
CA ALA A 166 -0.58 -2.28 25.27
C ALA A 166 -0.92 -1.28 26.40
N LYS A 167 0.10 -0.50 26.82
CA LYS A 167 -0.05 0.54 27.85
C LYS A 167 -0.50 1.87 27.25
N GLU A 168 -0.39 2.00 25.91
CA GLU A 168 -0.70 3.23 25.19
C GLU A 168 -1.66 2.94 24.02
N GLN A 169 -2.20 4.02 23.47
CA GLN A 169 -3.00 3.96 22.25
C GLN A 169 -2.17 3.34 21.10
N GLN A 170 -2.72 2.33 20.45
CA GLN A 170 -2.13 1.74 19.26
C GLN A 170 -2.81 2.33 18.02
N VAL A 171 -2.00 2.72 17.02
CA VAL A 171 -2.46 3.27 15.75
C VAL A 171 -1.94 2.39 14.62
N PHE A 172 -2.86 1.97 13.75
CA PHE A 172 -2.57 1.14 12.61
C PHE A 172 -3.12 1.79 11.35
N TYR A 173 -2.39 1.66 10.25
CA TYR A 173 -2.84 2.13 8.94
C TYR A 173 -3.04 0.95 7.99
N GLY A 174 -3.93 1.12 7.01
CA GLY A 174 -4.19 0.10 6.01
C GLY A 174 -2.96 -0.22 5.18
N TYR A 175 -2.54 -1.48 5.21
CA TYR A 175 -1.44 -2.02 4.43
C TYR A 175 -1.92 -2.65 3.14
N GLN A 176 -2.81 -3.61 3.25
CA GLN A 176 -3.38 -4.33 2.12
C GLN A 176 -4.85 -4.64 2.33
N MET A 177 -5.56 -4.76 1.23
CA MET A 177 -6.89 -5.35 1.20
C MET A 177 -6.87 -6.55 0.26
N ARG A 178 -7.31 -7.73 0.73
CA ARG A 178 -7.27 -8.96 -0.05
C ARG A 178 -8.55 -9.76 0.05
N ASN A 179 -8.95 -10.37 -1.05
CA ASN A 179 -9.99 -11.39 -1.11
C ASN A 179 -9.44 -12.63 -1.84
N GLU A 180 -10.30 -13.63 -2.13
CA GLU A 180 -9.90 -14.88 -2.81
C GLU A 180 -9.22 -14.67 -4.18
N SER A 181 -9.45 -13.54 -4.85
CA SER A 181 -9.04 -13.32 -6.23
C SER A 181 -8.02 -12.20 -6.44
N GLN A 182 -7.92 -11.27 -5.49
CA GLN A 182 -7.16 -10.03 -5.65
C GLN A 182 -6.52 -9.59 -4.36
N VAL A 183 -5.35 -8.95 -4.48
CA VAL A 183 -4.67 -8.23 -3.41
C VAL A 183 -4.47 -6.79 -3.89
N MET A 184 -4.91 -5.83 -3.11
CA MET A 184 -4.72 -4.40 -3.34
C MET A 184 -3.70 -3.85 -2.35
N ASP A 185 -2.64 -3.27 -2.86
CA ASP A 185 -1.62 -2.56 -2.08
C ASP A 185 -2.14 -1.15 -1.76
N LEU A 186 -2.50 -0.91 -0.50
CA LEU A 186 -3.01 0.38 -0.06
C LEU A 186 -1.89 1.41 0.10
N VAL A 187 -0.66 0.98 0.35
CA VAL A 187 0.52 1.87 0.42
C VAL A 187 0.77 2.50 -0.95
N GLU A 188 0.73 1.72 -2.04
CA GLU A 188 0.85 2.25 -3.40
C GLU A 188 -0.31 3.19 -3.73
N PHE A 189 -1.55 2.80 -3.38
CA PHE A 189 -2.72 3.65 -3.60
C PHE A 189 -2.57 5.01 -2.93
N LEU A 190 -2.19 5.05 -1.64
CA LEU A 190 -2.02 6.28 -0.87
C LEU A 190 -0.86 7.13 -1.40
N ALA A 191 0.25 6.51 -1.77
CA ALA A 191 1.41 7.21 -2.34
C ALA A 191 1.10 7.87 -3.70
N LEU A 192 0.22 7.26 -4.51
CA LEU A 192 -0.21 7.81 -5.81
C LEU A 192 -1.02 9.10 -5.66
N VAL A 193 -1.77 9.26 -4.58
CA VAL A 193 -2.60 10.45 -4.32
C VAL A 193 -1.95 11.44 -3.35
N ASP A 194 -0.74 11.13 -2.86
CA ASP A 194 -0.01 11.93 -1.86
C ASP A 194 -0.87 12.18 -0.59
N ALA A 195 -1.56 11.13 -0.13
CA ALA A 195 -2.50 11.20 0.97
C ALA A 195 -1.87 10.80 2.30
N ASP A 196 -2.36 11.40 3.38
CA ASP A 196 -2.06 10.94 4.73
C ASP A 196 -2.80 9.61 5.00
N PRO A 197 -2.11 8.51 5.34
CA PRO A 197 -2.76 7.23 5.61
C PRO A 197 -3.77 7.30 6.75
N GLY A 198 -3.58 8.20 7.72
CA GLY A 198 -4.49 8.44 8.82
C GLY A 198 -5.86 8.97 8.40
N ASP A 199 -5.94 9.66 7.26
CA ASP A 199 -7.20 10.20 6.71
C ASP A 199 -8.01 9.16 5.93
N TYR A 200 -7.39 8.03 5.52
CA TYR A 200 -8.05 7.06 4.63
C TYR A 200 -8.38 5.73 5.30
N TYR A 201 -7.37 5.07 5.86
CA TYR A 201 -7.52 3.73 6.44
C TYR A 201 -6.77 3.70 7.77
N CYS A 202 -7.46 4.07 8.83
CA CYS A 202 -6.88 4.16 10.16
C CYS A 202 -7.69 3.33 11.16
N LEU A 203 -7.00 2.56 11.97
CA LEU A 203 -7.56 1.84 13.11
C LEU A 203 -6.83 2.29 14.37
N THR A 204 -7.55 2.90 15.30
CA THR A 204 -7.05 3.25 16.63
C THR A 204 -7.61 2.31 17.68
N MET A 205 -6.77 1.78 18.56
CA MET A 205 -7.16 0.88 19.65
C MET A 205 -6.65 1.43 20.98
N GLN A 206 -7.57 1.66 21.92
CA GLN A 206 -7.25 2.13 23.26
C GLN A 206 -7.12 0.95 24.23
N PRO A 207 -6.29 1.04 25.27
CA PRO A 207 -6.12 -0.03 26.27
C PRO A 207 -7.40 -0.41 27.02
N ASP A 208 -8.40 0.46 27.04
CA ASP A 208 -9.69 0.21 27.70
C ASP A 208 -10.70 -0.59 26.85
N GLY A 209 -10.29 -1.03 25.65
CA GLY A 209 -11.14 -1.78 24.73
C GLY A 209 -12.02 -0.93 23.83
N THR A 210 -11.83 0.39 23.85
CA THR A 210 -12.47 1.31 22.89
C THR A 210 -11.53 1.62 21.72
N GLY A 211 -12.06 2.20 20.64
CA GLY A 211 -11.26 2.63 19.51
C GLY A 211 -12.07 3.34 18.45
N HIS A 212 -11.42 3.60 17.32
CA HIS A 212 -12.04 4.22 16.16
C HIS A 212 -11.49 3.60 14.89
N VAL A 213 -12.34 3.41 13.90
CA VAL A 213 -11.93 2.98 12.56
C VAL A 213 -12.36 4.00 11.53
N GLN A 214 -11.48 4.28 10.58
CA GLN A 214 -11.73 5.18 9.46
C GLN A 214 -11.49 4.45 8.14
N PHE A 215 -12.48 4.50 7.23
CA PHE A 215 -12.43 3.90 5.90
C PHE A 215 -12.75 4.97 4.84
N GLY A 216 -11.76 5.76 4.44
CA GLY A 216 -11.84 6.66 3.28
C GLY A 216 -12.95 7.70 3.24
N SER A 217 -13.97 7.59 4.08
CA SER A 217 -15.06 8.55 4.22
C SER A 217 -15.64 8.56 5.63
N GLU A 218 -16.21 9.71 6.05
CA GLU A 218 -16.89 9.83 7.35
C GLU A 218 -18.08 8.86 7.50
N GLU A 219 -18.74 8.49 6.39
CA GLU A 219 -19.92 7.61 6.41
C GLU A 219 -19.56 6.15 6.79
N LEU A 220 -18.32 5.73 6.52
CA LEU A 220 -17.81 4.39 6.84
C LEU A 220 -16.94 4.39 8.10
N SER A 221 -16.76 5.54 8.72
CA SER A 221 -15.93 5.72 9.92
C SER A 221 -16.79 5.67 11.16
N GLY A 222 -16.25 5.17 12.26
CA GLY A 222 -17.02 5.08 13.49
C GLY A 222 -16.24 4.56 14.69
N ASP A 223 -16.86 4.75 15.85
CA ASP A 223 -16.33 4.21 17.08
C ASP A 223 -16.49 2.69 17.14
N ILE A 224 -15.52 2.03 17.74
CA ILE A 224 -15.50 0.58 17.91
C ILE A 224 -15.28 0.18 19.36
N LEU A 225 -15.70 -1.03 19.67
CA LEU A 225 -15.26 -1.79 20.82
C LEU A 225 -14.42 -2.96 20.33
N TRP A 226 -13.38 -3.32 21.05
CA TRP A 226 -12.53 -4.44 20.68
C TRP A 226 -12.17 -5.32 21.89
N ASN A 227 -11.88 -6.58 21.62
CA ASN A 227 -11.35 -7.56 22.56
C ASN A 227 -10.27 -8.39 21.83
N GLU A 228 -9.79 -9.46 22.42
CA GLU A 228 -8.70 -10.29 21.88
C GLU A 228 -8.96 -10.90 20.49
N THR A 229 -10.20 -10.98 20.03
CA THR A 229 -10.57 -11.72 18.80
C THR A 229 -11.52 -10.99 17.86
N GLN A 230 -12.13 -9.88 18.30
CA GLN A 230 -13.21 -9.22 17.56
C GLN A 230 -13.13 -7.70 17.68
N ILE A 231 -13.47 -7.04 16.59
CA ILE A 231 -13.76 -5.61 16.50
C ILE A 231 -15.25 -5.47 16.24
N ILE A 232 -15.91 -4.59 16.98
CA ILE A 232 -17.37 -4.43 17.01
C ILE A 232 -17.67 -2.95 16.75
N ALA A 233 -18.35 -2.62 15.66
CA ALA A 233 -18.79 -1.25 15.42
C ALA A 233 -19.86 -0.84 16.43
N VAL A 234 -19.73 0.33 17.04
CA VAL A 234 -20.73 0.86 17.98
C VAL A 234 -22.04 1.12 17.23
N GLY A 235 -23.13 0.50 17.71
CA GLY A 235 -24.44 0.55 17.05
C GLY A 235 -24.69 -0.59 16.05
N ASN A 236 -23.74 -1.52 15.89
CA ASN A 236 -23.89 -2.76 15.11
C ASN A 236 -23.30 -3.96 15.86
N GLU A 237 -23.69 -4.14 17.12
CA GLU A 237 -23.12 -5.14 18.00
C GLU A 237 -23.45 -6.59 17.60
N ASP A 238 -24.42 -6.77 16.72
CA ASP A 238 -24.85 -8.09 16.23
C ASP A 238 -23.96 -8.65 15.10
N ASP A 239 -23.04 -7.83 14.57
CA ASP A 239 -22.17 -8.17 13.43
C ASP A 239 -20.68 -7.84 13.73
N PRO A 240 -20.04 -8.61 14.64
CA PRO A 240 -18.64 -8.39 14.98
C PRO A 240 -17.70 -8.86 13.87
N ALA A 241 -16.72 -8.06 13.52
CA ALA A 241 -15.63 -8.46 12.61
C ALA A 241 -14.56 -9.24 13.38
N PRO A 242 -14.30 -10.52 13.06
CA PRO A 242 -13.18 -11.25 13.64
C PRO A 242 -11.86 -10.69 13.17
N TYR A 243 -10.87 -10.71 14.05
CA TYR A 243 -9.50 -10.36 13.67
C TYR A 243 -8.47 -11.28 14.29
N THR A 244 -7.27 -11.31 13.72
CA THR A 244 -6.08 -11.96 14.26
C THR A 244 -4.92 -10.98 14.28
N ARG A 245 -3.95 -11.24 15.17
CA ARG A 245 -2.68 -10.50 15.19
C ARG A 245 -1.57 -11.36 14.62
N GLU A 246 -0.78 -10.80 13.73
CA GLU A 246 0.36 -11.47 13.12
C GLU A 246 1.51 -10.48 12.92
N LYS A 247 2.62 -10.65 13.64
CA LYS A 247 3.81 -9.77 13.57
C LYS A 247 3.46 -8.27 13.69
N GLY A 248 2.64 -7.92 14.68
CA GLY A 248 2.21 -6.54 14.89
C GLY A 248 1.01 -6.10 14.05
N HIS A 249 0.68 -6.78 12.95
CA HIS A 249 -0.47 -6.47 12.11
C HIS A 249 -1.79 -6.92 12.72
N ILE A 250 -2.87 -6.22 12.36
CA ILE A 250 -4.27 -6.58 12.63
C ILE A 250 -4.91 -7.04 11.31
N LEU A 251 -5.22 -8.32 11.22
CA LEU A 251 -5.92 -8.91 10.06
C LEU A 251 -7.40 -9.00 10.39
N MET A 252 -8.20 -8.08 9.90
CA MET A 252 -9.64 -8.01 10.13
C MET A 252 -10.41 -8.62 8.97
N ASP A 253 -11.25 -9.61 9.24
CA ASP A 253 -12.12 -10.24 8.25
C ASP A 253 -13.46 -9.52 8.15
N MET A 254 -13.73 -8.98 6.98
CA MET A 254 -14.99 -8.31 6.63
C MET A 254 -15.68 -9.12 5.51
N ASP A 255 -16.40 -10.16 5.91
CA ASP A 255 -17.16 -11.03 4.98
C ASP A 255 -16.33 -11.63 3.83
N GLY A 256 -15.14 -12.15 4.16
CA GLY A 256 -14.22 -12.77 3.19
C GLY A 256 -13.28 -11.77 2.50
N THR A 257 -13.36 -10.51 2.85
CA THR A 257 -12.32 -9.52 2.52
C THR A 257 -11.47 -9.29 3.77
N ILE A 258 -10.20 -9.62 3.69
CA ILE A 258 -9.24 -9.35 4.76
C ILE A 258 -8.67 -7.96 4.59
N MET A 259 -8.89 -7.12 5.58
CA MET A 259 -8.20 -5.84 5.72
C MET A 259 -7.00 -6.05 6.64
N ASP A 260 -5.82 -5.80 6.11
CA ASP A 260 -4.55 -5.87 6.82
C ASP A 260 -4.16 -4.45 7.25
N PHE A 261 -4.11 -4.24 8.55
CA PHE A 261 -3.66 -3.00 9.17
C PHE A 261 -2.29 -3.24 9.80
N ALA A 262 -1.29 -2.51 9.36
CA ALA A 262 0.06 -2.52 9.93
C ALA A 262 0.26 -1.36 10.91
N PRO A 263 1.24 -1.44 11.81
CA PRO A 263 1.61 -0.31 12.68
C PRO A 263 1.83 0.98 11.88
N ALA A 264 1.39 2.11 12.40
CA ALA A 264 1.43 3.39 11.68
C ALA A 264 2.84 3.73 11.16
N GLY A 265 3.87 3.58 12.00
CA GLY A 265 5.26 3.85 11.61
C GLY A 265 5.75 2.94 10.47
N GLU A 266 5.31 1.68 10.39
CA GLU A 266 5.62 0.79 9.28
C GLU A 266 5.06 1.33 7.96
N ILE A 267 3.79 1.73 7.94
CA ILE A 267 3.16 2.27 6.74
C ILE A 267 3.79 3.60 6.32
N GLU A 268 4.12 4.48 7.26
CA GLU A 268 4.84 5.74 6.99
C GLU A 268 6.19 5.47 6.33
N ALA A 269 6.95 4.50 6.82
CA ALA A 269 8.23 4.10 6.23
C ALA A 269 8.06 3.52 4.81
N LEU A 270 7.10 2.62 4.60
CA LEU A 270 6.80 2.03 3.30
C LEU A 270 6.30 3.07 2.29
N MET A 271 5.46 4.02 2.73
CA MET A 271 5.00 5.13 1.88
C MET A 271 6.15 6.04 1.43
N ALA A 272 7.13 6.30 2.30
CA ALA A 272 8.32 7.08 1.92
C ALA A 272 9.07 6.41 0.77
N VAL A 273 9.28 5.09 0.84
CA VAL A 273 9.88 4.30 -0.23
C VAL A 273 9.03 4.37 -1.50
N LYS A 274 7.73 4.08 -1.41
CA LYS A 274 6.84 4.06 -2.55
C LYS A 274 6.77 5.42 -3.25
N THR A 275 6.69 6.49 -2.48
CA THR A 275 6.71 7.87 -3.00
C THR A 275 8.02 8.16 -3.72
N TRP A 276 9.16 7.71 -3.17
CA TRP A 276 10.45 7.86 -3.82
C TRP A 276 10.51 7.07 -5.14
N GLU A 277 10.06 5.82 -5.15
CA GLU A 277 9.99 5.00 -6.36
C GLU A 277 9.16 5.68 -7.44
N LEU A 278 7.93 6.13 -7.10
CA LEU A 278 7.03 6.79 -8.04
C LEU A 278 7.64 8.08 -8.64
N LYS A 279 8.32 8.89 -7.82
CA LYS A 279 9.01 10.12 -8.27
C LYS A 279 10.19 9.83 -9.21
N ASN A 280 10.84 8.68 -9.07
CA ASN A 280 12.01 8.29 -9.86
C ASN A 280 11.68 7.36 -11.04
N LEU A 281 10.42 7.09 -11.32
CA LEU A 281 10.02 6.34 -12.51
C LEU A 281 10.42 7.11 -13.78
N PRO A 282 10.96 6.40 -14.80
CA PRO A 282 11.21 7.03 -16.11
C PRO A 282 9.89 7.39 -16.79
N ALA A 283 9.98 8.19 -17.84
CA ALA A 283 8.83 8.50 -18.69
C ALA A 283 8.17 7.20 -19.22
N GLN A 284 6.87 7.07 -19.01
CA GLN A 284 6.08 5.89 -19.37
C GLN A 284 5.03 6.21 -20.43
N ILE A 285 4.54 7.47 -20.48
CA ILE A 285 3.51 7.90 -21.40
C ILE A 285 4.05 8.94 -22.40
N PRO A 286 3.41 9.13 -23.58
CA PRO A 286 3.76 10.17 -24.53
C PRO A 286 3.61 11.58 -23.92
N GLU A 287 4.47 12.51 -24.34
CA GLU A 287 4.46 13.91 -23.85
C GLU A 287 3.13 14.63 -24.15
N ASP A 288 2.46 14.31 -25.26
CA ASP A 288 1.18 14.89 -25.63
C ASP A 288 0.02 14.36 -24.77
N MET A 289 0.21 13.22 -24.12
CA MET A 289 -0.76 12.65 -23.17
C MET A 289 -0.60 13.24 -21.76
N GLU A 290 0.58 13.77 -21.39
CA GLU A 290 0.81 14.43 -20.11
C GLU A 290 -0.08 15.66 -19.92
N GLY A 291 -0.55 15.90 -18.70
CA GLY A 291 -1.27 17.12 -18.30
C GLY A 291 -2.64 16.85 -17.69
N THR A 292 -3.45 17.92 -17.67
CA THR A 292 -4.79 17.90 -17.07
C THR A 292 -5.84 17.66 -18.14
N TRP A 293 -6.76 16.75 -17.84
CA TRP A 293 -7.85 16.34 -18.73
C TRP A 293 -9.18 16.46 -17.99
N GLU A 294 -10.14 17.20 -18.54
CA GLU A 294 -11.44 17.45 -17.95
C GLU A 294 -12.53 16.61 -18.63
N LEU A 295 -13.46 16.08 -17.86
CA LEU A 295 -14.60 15.36 -18.39
C LEU A 295 -15.45 16.28 -19.28
N ALA A 296 -15.50 15.97 -20.56
CA ALA A 296 -16.29 16.72 -21.54
C ALA A 296 -17.69 16.15 -21.69
N LYS A 297 -17.82 14.82 -21.68
CA LYS A 297 -19.11 14.13 -21.79
C LYS A 297 -19.04 12.66 -21.44
N CYS A 298 -20.21 12.08 -21.13
CA CYS A 298 -20.41 10.64 -21.04
C CYS A 298 -21.31 10.15 -22.17
N LYS A 299 -21.01 8.96 -22.71
CA LYS A 299 -21.85 8.26 -23.70
C LYS A 299 -22.31 6.94 -23.13
N ALA A 300 -23.61 6.72 -23.09
CA ALA A 300 -24.22 5.47 -22.65
C ALA A 300 -25.43 5.15 -23.51
N TYR A 301 -25.50 3.96 -24.07
CA TYR A 301 -26.66 3.49 -24.87
C TYR A 301 -27.09 4.45 -25.99
N GLY A 302 -26.12 5.15 -26.60
CA GLY A 302 -26.38 6.13 -27.67
C GLY A 302 -26.87 7.52 -27.21
N ILE A 303 -26.85 7.77 -25.90
CA ILE A 303 -27.21 9.06 -25.30
C ILE A 303 -25.88 9.74 -24.88
N GLU A 304 -25.73 11.02 -25.22
CA GLU A 304 -24.64 11.86 -24.70
C GLU A 304 -25.18 12.72 -23.55
N ILE A 305 -24.42 12.77 -22.45
CA ILE A 305 -24.76 13.54 -21.25
C ILE A 305 -23.53 14.39 -20.90
N THR A 306 -23.76 15.69 -20.65
CA THR A 306 -22.65 16.59 -20.24
C THR A 306 -22.44 16.60 -18.72
N PRO A 307 -21.27 17.04 -18.23
CA PRO A 307 -20.98 17.15 -16.79
C PRO A 307 -22.03 18.01 -16.05
N GLU A 308 -22.49 19.11 -16.67
CA GLU A 308 -23.49 19.99 -16.06
C GLU A 308 -24.85 19.27 -15.89
N GLN A 309 -25.20 18.36 -16.82
CA GLN A 309 -26.43 17.56 -16.72
C GLN A 309 -26.33 16.47 -15.66
N MET A 310 -25.09 16.01 -15.35
CA MET A 310 -24.82 15.03 -14.30
C MET A 310 -24.63 15.68 -12.94
N GLU A 311 -24.43 17.02 -12.90
CA GLU A 311 -24.03 17.76 -11.70
C GLU A 311 -22.68 17.23 -11.11
N THR A 312 -21.79 16.74 -11.99
CA THR A 312 -20.51 16.12 -11.60
C THR A 312 -19.38 16.70 -12.44
N SER A 313 -18.23 16.89 -11.83
CA SER A 313 -16.97 17.20 -12.52
C SER A 313 -15.96 16.08 -12.23
N MET A 314 -15.18 15.74 -13.25
CA MET A 314 -14.06 14.81 -13.13
C MET A 314 -12.87 15.39 -13.86
N THR A 315 -11.71 15.28 -13.22
CA THR A 315 -10.45 15.76 -13.77
C THR A 315 -9.38 14.69 -13.60
N PHE A 316 -8.77 14.26 -14.70
CA PHE A 316 -7.55 13.45 -14.68
C PHE A 316 -6.32 14.34 -14.75
N VAL A 317 -5.36 14.08 -13.86
CA VAL A 317 -4.01 14.62 -13.97
C VAL A 317 -3.08 13.46 -14.31
N LEU A 318 -2.49 13.49 -15.52
CA LEU A 318 -1.56 12.48 -16.02
C LEU A 318 -0.13 13.02 -15.96
N ASN A 319 0.75 12.27 -15.31
CA ASN A 319 2.16 12.62 -15.22
C ASN A 319 2.98 11.77 -16.21
N LEU A 320 4.06 12.35 -16.75
CA LEU A 320 4.91 11.71 -17.74
C LEU A 320 5.46 10.34 -17.30
N ASN A 321 5.67 10.15 -16.00
CA ASN A 321 6.11 8.89 -15.40
C ASN A 321 5.04 7.79 -15.34
N GLY A 322 3.87 8.03 -15.95
CA GLY A 322 2.78 7.06 -15.99
C GLY A 322 1.93 6.97 -14.70
N THR A 323 2.08 7.93 -13.79
CA THR A 323 1.12 8.07 -12.68
C THR A 323 -0.04 8.96 -13.08
N ALA A 324 -1.22 8.70 -12.53
CA ALA A 324 -2.41 9.50 -12.77
C ALA A 324 -3.23 9.67 -11.50
N VAL A 325 -3.89 10.82 -11.37
CA VAL A 325 -4.83 11.08 -10.29
C VAL A 325 -6.15 11.53 -10.88
N LEU A 326 -7.24 10.88 -10.48
CA LEU A 326 -8.59 11.27 -10.82
C LEU A 326 -9.22 12.02 -9.65
N TYR A 327 -9.60 13.25 -9.89
CA TYR A 327 -10.35 14.08 -8.97
C TYR A 327 -11.81 14.11 -9.36
N THR A 328 -12.69 14.03 -8.38
CA THR A 328 -14.14 14.23 -8.52
C THR A 328 -14.60 15.23 -7.48
N ASN A 329 -15.69 15.97 -7.74
CA ASN A 329 -16.15 17.03 -6.82
C ASN A 329 -16.65 16.50 -5.46
N ASP A 330 -17.02 15.22 -5.36
CA ASP A 330 -17.71 14.67 -4.19
C ASP A 330 -17.00 13.46 -3.55
N MET A 331 -15.78 13.11 -4.03
CA MET A 331 -15.04 11.95 -3.53
C MET A 331 -13.56 12.27 -3.33
N ALA A 332 -12.92 11.48 -2.48
CA ALA A 332 -11.48 11.49 -2.34
C ALA A 332 -10.78 11.18 -3.68
N PRO A 333 -9.61 11.76 -3.94
CA PRO A 333 -8.84 11.48 -5.15
C PRO A 333 -8.52 9.99 -5.30
N ALA A 334 -8.48 9.50 -6.53
CA ALA A 334 -8.09 8.13 -6.83
C ALA A 334 -6.82 8.10 -7.68
N GLY A 335 -5.80 7.39 -7.20
CA GLY A 335 -4.49 7.27 -7.83
C GLY A 335 -4.37 6.03 -8.69
N TYR A 336 -3.70 6.16 -9.83
CA TYR A 336 -3.51 5.08 -10.80
C TYR A 336 -2.10 5.08 -11.36
N ARG A 337 -1.69 3.90 -11.82
CA ARG A 337 -0.57 3.70 -12.74
C ARG A 337 -1.09 3.35 -14.12
N LEU A 338 -0.42 3.88 -15.15
CA LEU A 338 -0.69 3.56 -16.54
C LEU A 338 0.34 2.57 -17.05
N SER A 339 -0.11 1.51 -17.68
CA SER A 339 0.71 0.60 -18.47
C SER A 339 0.14 0.49 -19.88
N GLN A 340 1.00 0.55 -20.90
CA GLN A 340 0.54 0.43 -22.27
C GLN A 340 0.20 -1.01 -22.60
N LYS A 341 -1.05 -1.29 -22.99
CA LYS A 341 -1.52 -2.59 -23.46
C LYS A 341 -1.27 -2.79 -24.94
N GLU A 342 -1.63 -1.79 -25.73
CA GLU A 342 -1.39 -1.70 -27.18
C GLU A 342 -1.39 -0.23 -27.61
N GLU A 343 -1.13 0.06 -28.89
CA GLU A 343 -1.10 1.44 -29.40
C GLU A 343 -2.44 2.16 -29.12
N GLY A 344 -2.36 3.27 -28.41
CA GLY A 344 -3.53 4.08 -27.99
C GLY A 344 -4.39 3.47 -26.90
N ILE A 345 -4.05 2.31 -26.33
CA ILE A 345 -4.78 1.67 -25.25
C ILE A 345 -3.89 1.46 -24.03
N TRP A 346 -4.35 1.95 -22.91
CA TRP A 346 -3.66 1.92 -21.63
C TRP A 346 -4.51 1.22 -20.58
N ILE A 347 -3.86 0.54 -19.64
CA ILE A 347 -4.49 -0.01 -18.45
C ILE A 347 -4.22 0.93 -17.27
N LEU A 348 -5.27 1.30 -16.57
CA LEU A 348 -5.22 1.96 -15.28
C LEU A 348 -5.27 0.90 -14.19
N SER A 349 -4.21 0.84 -13.39
CA SER A 349 -4.12 -0.02 -12.19
C SER A 349 -3.96 0.83 -10.94
N SER A 350 -4.42 0.32 -9.81
CA SER A 350 -4.24 0.95 -8.50
C SER A 350 -3.95 -0.14 -7.47
N GLY A 351 -2.91 0.05 -6.65
CA GLY A 351 -2.48 -0.95 -5.68
C GLY A 351 -2.19 -2.32 -6.30
N GLY A 352 -1.66 -2.35 -7.54
CA GLY A 352 -1.39 -3.59 -8.28
C GLY A 352 -2.59 -4.25 -8.96
N VAL A 353 -3.81 -3.69 -8.82
CA VAL A 353 -5.03 -4.23 -9.43
C VAL A 353 -5.36 -3.46 -10.71
N GLU A 354 -5.52 -4.18 -11.83
CA GLU A 354 -6.01 -3.60 -13.09
C GLU A 354 -7.52 -3.29 -12.97
N LEU A 355 -7.87 -2.02 -13.19
CA LEU A 355 -9.23 -1.54 -12.96
C LEU A 355 -9.95 -1.12 -14.24
N PHE A 356 -9.28 -0.35 -15.11
CA PHE A 356 -9.92 0.26 -16.27
C PHE A 356 -9.03 0.25 -17.50
N GLU A 357 -9.68 0.28 -18.66
CA GLU A 357 -9.04 0.53 -19.95
C GLU A 357 -9.25 2.00 -20.34
N LEU A 358 -8.15 2.70 -20.63
CA LEU A 358 -8.11 4.08 -21.08
C LEU A 358 -7.65 4.13 -22.54
N LYS A 359 -8.43 4.73 -23.42
CA LYS A 359 -8.07 4.92 -24.82
C LYS A 359 -7.64 6.37 -25.07
N TYR A 360 -6.53 6.49 -25.79
CA TYR A 360 -6.02 7.79 -26.25
C TYR A 360 -5.94 7.83 -27.75
N ASP A 361 -6.61 8.79 -28.40
CA ASP A 361 -6.67 8.95 -29.85
C ASP A 361 -5.82 10.10 -30.40
N GLY A 362 -4.96 10.71 -29.56
CA GLY A 362 -4.15 11.87 -29.87
C GLY A 362 -4.82 13.22 -29.51
N THR A 363 -6.10 13.22 -29.18
CA THR A 363 -6.88 14.44 -28.88
C THR A 363 -7.76 14.33 -27.65
N ALA A 364 -8.24 13.13 -27.34
CA ALA A 364 -9.12 12.85 -26.22
C ALA A 364 -8.73 11.55 -25.50
N LEU A 365 -9.06 11.49 -24.21
CA LEU A 365 -9.02 10.26 -23.43
C LEU A 365 -10.44 9.69 -23.30
N THR A 366 -10.59 8.38 -23.47
CA THR A 366 -11.86 7.70 -23.25
C THR A 366 -11.68 6.60 -22.22
N LEU A 367 -12.37 6.72 -21.09
CA LEU A 367 -12.44 5.70 -20.04
C LEU A 367 -13.76 4.94 -20.20
N GLY A 368 -13.66 3.63 -20.51
CA GLY A 368 -14.81 2.75 -20.64
C GLY A 368 -15.12 2.03 -19.33
N TYR A 369 -16.34 2.13 -18.83
CA TYR A 369 -16.78 1.40 -17.65
C TYR A 369 -18.27 0.99 -17.74
N MET A 370 -18.56 -0.31 -17.62
CA MET A 370 -19.93 -0.89 -17.63
C MET A 370 -20.84 -0.39 -18.77
N GLY A 371 -20.27 -0.17 -19.97
CA GLY A 371 -21.02 0.30 -21.14
C GLY A 371 -21.24 1.82 -21.17
N VAL A 372 -20.55 2.55 -20.30
CA VAL A 372 -20.46 4.01 -20.33
C VAL A 372 -19.05 4.40 -20.77
N ASP A 373 -18.95 5.24 -21.78
CA ASP A 373 -17.69 5.88 -22.20
C ASP A 373 -17.64 7.30 -21.61
N MET A 374 -16.67 7.55 -20.75
CA MET A 374 -16.36 8.86 -20.22
C MET A 374 -15.26 9.48 -21.09
N ILE A 375 -15.54 10.60 -21.72
CA ILE A 375 -14.64 11.27 -22.67
C ILE A 375 -14.10 12.54 -22.03
N PHE A 376 -12.77 12.61 -21.96
CA PHE A 376 -12.03 13.74 -21.39
C PHE A 376 -11.30 14.49 -22.50
N GLU A 377 -11.33 15.79 -22.43
CA GLU A 377 -10.58 16.69 -23.32
C GLU A 377 -9.49 17.40 -22.53
N LYS A 378 -8.36 17.70 -23.18
CA LYS A 378 -7.23 18.36 -22.54
C LYS A 378 -7.63 19.77 -22.11
N ALA A 379 -7.39 20.10 -20.83
CA ALA A 379 -7.66 21.45 -20.33
C ALA A 379 -6.78 22.46 -21.07
N GLU A 380 -7.40 23.60 -21.47
CA GLU A 380 -6.62 24.72 -22.01
C GLU A 380 -5.75 25.30 -20.87
N GLY A 381 -4.43 25.25 -21.01
CA GLY A 381 -3.44 25.75 -20.05
C GLY A 381 -3.34 27.27 -20.01
#